data_6d16d78bb33930819dbda85286943be8
#
_entry.id   6d16d78bb33930819dbda85286943be8
#
_cell.length_a   1.000
_cell.length_b   1.000
_cell.length_c   1.000
_cell.angle_alpha   90.00
_cell.angle_beta   90.00
_cell.angle_gamma   90.00
#
_symmetry.space_group_name_H-M   'P 1'
#
loop_
_entity.id
_entity.type
_entity.pdbx_description
1 polymer ?
#
loop_
_entity_poly.entity_id
_entity_poly.type
_entity_poly.pdbx_seq_one_letter_code
_entity_poly.pdbx_strand_id
1 'polypeptide(L)'
;MANRIPHEYGGNVRLALVNTLYRQSPPILFGNIAVVSLTVFLLWHEVLQRDLLAWAAAIYVLTGMRIVMVWRDRRAPEHPVATAMRRVRRYMFFSAMSGFLWGSMGILFFAPDNTVVTVLICIVLAGMTGGSVASLSSWWPTYLGFALPTVLPFAVRSFVYGTPLFSVLGFLSLFLLGVNIAFSRTLQRTVRDAVLLRFENVGLIRQLTEEKERAEVANRSKSQFLAAASHDLRQPAHALGLYIATLSAMAGAPTIERAALNDIAERLQTALKGMCQLLTVLLDISRLDAGVIEVEPRSFPLQQELDALESQFLNAASAKGLTLRIRPTAIWLNTDAVLLRNILTNLVSNAVRYTNHGAILVACRRRDANVEIQVFDTGIGIASDQLPSIFREFYQVDNAARDREQGLGLGLAIVQRTAALLGATVQVRSRLGHGSFFSIRLPVMQSIRPSGTGAQAQQTPAVSDGRKKTILVVDDDRDVLASMQTLLGAWGHTVVAAHSLEQAMSAAGSHGSVLELVVTDYRLARHVTGVDVIRAVSDSIGRAIPAIIITGDTSTEGINAASSSGYRVMHKPFDPHEMRALIEMQPA
;
A
#
# COMPACT_ATOMS: atom_id res chain seq x y z
N MET A 1 -12.90 30.90 -18.10
CA MET A 1 -13.24 29.57 -17.54
C MET A 1 -14.03 29.76 -16.26
N ALA A 2 -15.32 29.47 -16.26
CA ALA A 2 -16.16 29.58 -15.09
C ALA A 2 -15.82 28.41 -14.15
N ASN A 3 -15.07 28.68 -13.09
CA ASN A 3 -14.76 27.71 -12.03
C ASN A 3 -16.07 27.21 -11.41
N ARG A 4 -16.57 26.07 -11.87
CA ARG A 4 -17.68 25.36 -11.22
C ARG A 4 -17.15 24.89 -9.86
N ILE A 5 -17.71 25.43 -8.78
CA ILE A 5 -17.47 24.92 -7.42
C ILE A 5 -17.80 23.42 -7.45
N PRO A 6 -16.91 22.53 -7.00
CA PRO A 6 -17.25 21.13 -6.83
C PRO A 6 -18.53 21.05 -6.00
N HIS A 7 -19.46 20.19 -6.42
CA HIS A 7 -20.81 20.12 -5.84
C HIS A 7 -20.78 19.88 -4.32
N GLU A 8 -19.74 19.23 -3.85
CA GLU A 8 -19.48 18.87 -2.46
C GLU A 8 -19.22 20.07 -1.53
N TYR A 9 -18.57 21.13 -2.01
CA TYR A 9 -18.22 22.31 -1.21
C TYR A 9 -19.16 23.49 -1.38
N GLY A 10 -20.09 23.43 -2.34
CA GLY A 10 -20.92 24.57 -2.72
C GLY A 10 -21.77 25.13 -1.58
N GLY A 11 -22.27 24.28 -0.69
CA GLY A 11 -23.03 24.67 0.49
C GLY A 11 -22.16 25.35 1.55
N ASN A 12 -21.03 24.78 1.86
CA ASN A 12 -20.09 25.24 2.89
C ASN A 12 -19.43 26.59 2.49
N VAL A 13 -19.06 26.74 1.21
CA VAL A 13 -18.54 28.00 0.67
C VAL A 13 -19.57 29.12 0.79
N ARG A 14 -20.86 28.85 0.46
CA ARG A 14 -21.94 29.84 0.63
C ARG A 14 -22.11 30.25 2.08
N LEU A 15 -22.11 29.28 2.99
CA LEU A 15 -22.21 29.56 4.43
C LEU A 15 -21.02 30.42 4.91
N ALA A 16 -19.80 30.09 4.47
CA ALA A 16 -18.60 30.87 4.84
C ALA A 16 -18.65 32.28 4.32
N LEU A 17 -19.12 32.53 3.09
CA LEU A 17 -19.30 33.87 2.53
C LEU A 17 -20.35 34.68 3.31
N VAL A 18 -21.48 34.05 3.69
CA VAL A 18 -22.51 34.71 4.52
C VAL A 18 -21.97 35.02 5.91
N ASN A 19 -21.24 34.10 6.53
CA ASN A 19 -20.60 34.35 7.82
C ASN A 19 -19.58 35.51 7.74
N THR A 20 -18.82 35.61 6.64
CA THR A 20 -17.89 36.71 6.39
C THR A 20 -18.64 38.02 6.29
N LEU A 21 -19.79 38.08 5.59
CA LEU A 21 -20.65 39.26 5.49
C LEU A 21 -21.10 39.79 6.86
N TYR A 22 -21.59 38.90 7.74
CA TYR A 22 -22.00 39.25 9.09
C TYR A 22 -20.83 39.64 9.98
N ARG A 23 -19.67 39.02 9.80
CA ARG A 23 -18.46 39.33 10.56
C ARG A 23 -17.87 40.70 10.21
N GLN A 24 -17.98 41.12 8.94
CA GLN A 24 -17.49 42.43 8.46
C GLN A 24 -18.48 43.58 8.65
N SER A 25 -19.69 43.31 9.16
CA SER A 25 -20.74 44.31 9.31
C SER A 25 -20.52 45.41 10.38
N PRO A 26 -19.89 45.16 11.57
CA PRO A 26 -19.83 46.16 12.63
C PRO A 26 -19.18 47.49 12.23
N PRO A 27 -18.04 47.54 11.52
CA PRO A 27 -17.42 48.80 11.16
C PRO A 27 -18.34 49.70 10.34
N ILE A 28 -19.11 49.12 9.40
CA ILE A 28 -20.05 49.94 8.58
C ILE A 28 -21.25 50.44 9.39
N LEU A 29 -21.72 49.64 10.38
CA LEU A 29 -22.84 50.09 11.24
C LEU A 29 -22.42 51.21 12.14
N PHE A 30 -21.21 51.22 12.70
CA PHE A 30 -20.65 52.35 13.46
C PHE A 30 -20.36 53.53 12.55
N GLY A 31 -19.80 53.29 11.34
CA GLY A 31 -19.59 54.34 10.33
C GLY A 31 -20.90 55.04 9.94
N ASN A 32 -21.99 54.26 9.79
CA ASN A 32 -23.32 54.82 9.51
C ASN A 32 -23.76 55.83 10.57
N ILE A 33 -23.62 55.50 11.86
CA ILE A 33 -23.98 56.38 12.97
C ILE A 33 -23.14 57.67 12.92
N ALA A 34 -21.82 57.52 12.73
CA ALA A 34 -20.92 58.66 12.70
C ALA A 34 -21.21 59.63 11.52
N VAL A 35 -21.42 59.05 10.32
CA VAL A 35 -21.70 59.86 9.12
C VAL A 35 -23.05 60.55 9.20
N VAL A 36 -24.10 59.89 9.73
CA VAL A 36 -25.41 60.54 9.95
C VAL A 36 -25.28 61.69 10.93
N SER A 37 -24.58 61.51 12.07
CA SER A 37 -24.37 62.59 13.06
C SER A 37 -23.62 63.75 12.46
N LEU A 38 -22.57 63.51 11.67
CA LEU A 38 -21.82 64.54 10.98
C LEU A 38 -22.69 65.26 9.93
N THR A 39 -23.49 64.51 9.18
CA THR A 39 -24.40 65.08 8.17
C THR A 39 -25.44 65.96 8.80
N VAL A 40 -26.04 65.55 9.92
CA VAL A 40 -26.97 66.37 10.68
C VAL A 40 -26.31 67.70 11.16
N PHE A 41 -25.09 67.58 11.69
CA PHE A 41 -24.34 68.79 12.13
C PHE A 41 -24.06 69.74 10.97
N LEU A 42 -23.63 69.24 9.82
CA LEU A 42 -23.28 70.08 8.65
C LEU A 42 -24.49 70.71 7.99
N LEU A 43 -25.63 70.05 7.96
CA LEU A 43 -26.85 70.49 7.30
C LEU A 43 -27.83 71.24 8.25
N TRP A 44 -27.50 71.38 9.55
CA TRP A 44 -28.42 71.94 10.58
C TRP A 44 -29.04 73.27 10.26
N HIS A 45 -28.31 74.17 9.66
CA HIS A 45 -28.75 75.52 9.32
C HIS A 45 -29.12 75.70 7.84
N GLU A 46 -28.89 74.66 7.04
CA GLU A 46 -29.03 74.75 5.58
C GLU A 46 -30.35 74.15 5.06
N VAL A 47 -31.01 73.31 5.87
CA VAL A 47 -32.24 72.59 5.50
C VAL A 47 -33.27 72.62 6.63
N LEU A 48 -34.53 72.28 6.33
CA LEU A 48 -35.57 72.18 7.34
C LEU A 48 -35.22 71.14 8.43
N GLN A 49 -35.01 71.65 9.64
CA GLN A 49 -34.58 70.80 10.78
C GLN A 49 -35.52 69.64 11.04
N ARG A 50 -36.84 69.78 10.88
CA ARG A 50 -37.84 68.75 11.03
C ARG A 50 -37.57 67.59 10.10
N ASP A 51 -37.33 67.84 8.82
CA ASP A 51 -37.12 66.81 7.81
C ASP A 51 -35.76 66.15 7.98
N LEU A 52 -34.72 66.91 8.37
CA LEU A 52 -33.38 66.38 8.69
C LEU A 52 -33.41 65.46 9.90
N LEU A 53 -34.12 65.85 10.98
CA LEU A 53 -34.25 64.99 12.16
C LEU A 53 -35.08 63.76 11.89
N ALA A 54 -36.16 63.84 11.12
CA ALA A 54 -36.97 62.69 10.72
C ALA A 54 -36.16 61.67 9.88
N TRP A 55 -35.37 62.16 8.92
CA TRP A 55 -34.45 61.34 8.10
C TRP A 55 -33.37 60.67 8.95
N ALA A 56 -32.69 61.39 9.82
CA ALA A 56 -31.69 60.90 10.73
C ALA A 56 -32.26 59.84 11.68
N ALA A 57 -33.42 60.10 12.28
CA ALA A 57 -34.11 59.15 13.15
C ALA A 57 -34.43 57.83 12.42
N ALA A 58 -34.91 57.88 11.17
CA ALA A 58 -35.17 56.71 10.37
C ALA A 58 -33.89 55.85 10.14
N ILE A 59 -32.75 56.48 9.84
CA ILE A 59 -31.46 55.79 9.67
C ILE A 59 -30.96 55.19 10.99
N TYR A 60 -31.07 55.92 12.11
CA TYR A 60 -30.66 55.41 13.41
C TYR A 60 -31.50 54.18 13.83
N VAL A 61 -32.83 54.23 13.66
CA VAL A 61 -33.72 53.11 13.95
C VAL A 61 -33.34 51.89 13.09
N LEU A 62 -33.15 52.07 11.78
CA LEU A 62 -32.75 51.00 10.87
C LEU A 62 -31.38 50.43 11.24
N THR A 63 -30.41 51.31 11.56
CA THR A 63 -29.06 50.87 11.98
C THR A 63 -29.12 50.10 13.29
N GLY A 64 -29.93 50.51 14.26
CA GLY A 64 -30.18 49.79 15.50
C GLY A 64 -30.76 48.40 15.26
N MET A 65 -31.77 48.29 14.38
CA MET A 65 -32.31 46.97 13.98
C MET A 65 -31.25 46.06 13.36
N ARG A 66 -30.38 46.62 12.51
CA ARG A 66 -29.26 45.88 11.91
C ARG A 66 -28.22 45.44 12.95
N ILE A 67 -27.90 46.26 13.91
CA ILE A 67 -27.01 45.93 15.04
C ILE A 67 -27.59 44.75 15.82
N VAL A 68 -28.86 44.80 16.20
CA VAL A 68 -29.54 43.73 16.93
C VAL A 68 -29.55 42.43 16.10
N MET A 69 -29.82 42.55 14.79
CA MET A 69 -29.81 41.41 13.87
C MET A 69 -28.41 40.73 13.83
N VAL A 70 -27.35 41.52 13.66
CA VAL A 70 -25.97 40.99 13.60
C VAL A 70 -25.54 40.42 14.95
N TRP A 71 -25.91 41.04 16.05
CA TRP A 71 -25.60 40.57 17.40
C TRP A 71 -26.29 39.26 17.73
N ARG A 72 -27.59 39.10 17.41
CA ARG A 72 -28.32 37.84 17.57
C ARG A 72 -27.71 36.72 16.73
N ASP A 73 -27.32 37.03 15.50
CA ASP A 73 -26.72 36.06 14.60
C ASP A 73 -25.33 35.59 15.10
N ARG A 74 -24.54 36.48 15.69
CA ARG A 74 -23.23 36.12 16.26
C ARG A 74 -23.31 35.29 17.53
N ARG A 75 -24.41 35.40 18.30
CA ARG A 75 -24.63 34.61 19.51
C ARG A 75 -25.30 33.27 19.26
N ALA A 76 -25.81 33.03 18.06
CA ALA A 76 -26.39 31.77 17.72
C ALA A 76 -25.27 30.70 17.59
N PRO A 77 -25.45 29.48 18.11
CA PRO A 77 -24.57 28.36 17.84
C PRO A 77 -24.50 28.09 16.33
N GLU A 78 -23.70 27.14 15.92
CA GLU A 78 -23.45 26.82 14.50
C GLU A 78 -24.69 26.94 13.59
N HIS A 79 -24.53 27.66 12.49
CA HIS A 79 -25.61 27.83 11.52
C HIS A 79 -25.61 26.69 10.51
N PRO A 80 -26.74 25.95 10.37
CA PRO A 80 -26.85 24.95 9.32
C PRO A 80 -26.71 25.58 7.91
N VAL A 81 -26.08 24.86 6.98
CA VAL A 81 -25.91 25.29 5.59
C VAL A 81 -27.24 25.71 4.94
N ALA A 82 -28.33 25.00 5.27
CA ALA A 82 -29.68 25.30 4.77
C ALA A 82 -30.19 26.72 5.15
N THR A 83 -29.66 27.33 6.20
CA THR A 83 -30.09 28.68 6.65
C THR A 83 -29.36 29.81 5.96
N ALA A 84 -28.23 29.54 5.29
CA ALA A 84 -27.38 30.56 4.69
C ALA A 84 -28.13 31.47 3.73
N MET A 85 -28.99 30.94 2.86
CA MET A 85 -29.73 31.73 1.89
C MET A 85 -30.82 32.64 2.55
N ARG A 86 -31.46 32.15 3.62
CA ARG A 86 -32.43 32.97 4.40
C ARG A 86 -31.73 34.13 5.10
N ARG A 87 -30.56 33.87 5.66
CA ARG A 87 -29.72 34.89 6.34
C ARG A 87 -29.29 35.97 5.36
N VAL A 88 -28.80 35.59 4.19
CA VAL A 88 -28.36 36.54 3.16
C VAL A 88 -29.51 37.40 2.64
N ARG A 89 -30.69 36.78 2.36
CA ARG A 89 -31.88 37.54 1.90
C ARG A 89 -32.31 38.60 2.93
N ARG A 90 -32.34 38.25 4.21
CA ARG A 90 -32.62 39.17 5.30
C ARG A 90 -31.62 40.32 5.33
N TYR A 91 -30.33 40.01 5.20
CA TYR A 91 -29.27 41.02 5.17
C TYR A 91 -29.39 41.94 3.95
N MET A 92 -29.67 41.42 2.76
CA MET A 92 -29.90 42.18 1.53
C MET A 92 -31.08 43.13 1.67
N PHE A 93 -32.19 42.68 2.27
CA PHE A 93 -33.36 43.54 2.50
C PHE A 93 -33.00 44.77 3.35
N PHE A 94 -32.37 44.58 4.50
CA PHE A 94 -31.94 45.69 5.35
C PHE A 94 -30.88 46.59 4.70
N SER A 95 -30.03 46.00 3.87
CA SER A 95 -29.03 46.77 3.11
C SER A 95 -29.70 47.66 2.05
N ALA A 96 -30.69 47.14 1.33
CA ALA A 96 -31.46 47.89 0.35
C ALA A 96 -32.26 49.03 1.01
N MET A 97 -32.94 48.75 2.13
CA MET A 97 -33.62 49.80 2.90
C MET A 97 -32.66 50.92 3.33
N SER A 98 -31.46 50.55 3.78
CA SER A 98 -30.42 51.56 4.12
C SER A 98 -30.01 52.37 2.90
N GLY A 99 -29.88 51.74 1.72
CA GLY A 99 -29.59 52.45 0.47
C GLY A 99 -30.69 53.43 0.08
N PHE A 100 -31.95 53.05 0.21
CA PHE A 100 -33.09 53.95 -0.05
C PHE A 100 -33.11 55.16 0.90
N LEU A 101 -32.86 54.93 2.21
CA LEU A 101 -32.82 56.04 3.17
C LEU A 101 -31.65 57.02 2.90
N TRP A 102 -30.48 56.51 2.54
CA TRP A 102 -29.37 57.35 2.13
C TRP A 102 -29.65 58.08 0.80
N GLY A 103 -30.24 57.40 -0.18
CA GLY A 103 -30.58 57.99 -1.46
C GLY A 103 -31.68 59.07 -1.38
N SER A 104 -32.61 58.96 -0.42
CA SER A 104 -33.64 59.96 -0.20
C SER A 104 -33.06 61.35 0.15
N MET A 105 -31.84 61.38 0.74
CA MET A 105 -31.10 62.64 0.98
C MET A 105 -30.85 63.40 -0.32
N GLY A 106 -30.55 62.70 -1.43
CA GLY A 106 -30.36 63.33 -2.75
C GLY A 106 -31.63 63.90 -3.38
N ILE A 107 -32.81 63.63 -2.82
CA ILE A 107 -34.10 64.17 -3.24
C ILE A 107 -34.56 65.23 -2.25
N LEU A 108 -34.57 64.88 -0.95
CA LEU A 108 -35.14 65.74 0.10
C LEU A 108 -34.32 66.98 0.38
N PHE A 109 -33.00 66.92 0.33
CA PHE A 109 -32.09 67.97 0.69
C PHE A 109 -31.32 68.54 -0.52
N PHE A 110 -31.71 68.20 -1.75
CA PHE A 110 -31.12 68.75 -2.96
C PHE A 110 -31.43 70.28 -3.00
N ALA A 111 -30.38 71.06 -2.89
CA ALA A 111 -30.49 72.56 -2.82
C ALA A 111 -29.82 73.19 -4.06
N PRO A 112 -30.56 73.48 -5.13
CA PRO A 112 -29.98 74.02 -6.36
C PRO A 112 -29.44 75.42 -6.18
N ASP A 113 -30.01 76.16 -5.26
CA ASP A 113 -29.59 77.52 -4.93
C ASP A 113 -28.37 77.56 -3.99
N ASN A 114 -28.06 76.42 -3.34
CA ASN A 114 -26.90 76.26 -2.48
C ASN A 114 -26.01 75.16 -2.96
N THR A 115 -25.04 75.48 -3.83
CA THR A 115 -24.10 74.59 -4.43
C THR A 115 -23.27 73.80 -3.40
N VAL A 116 -22.92 74.47 -2.27
CA VAL A 116 -22.09 73.81 -1.23
C VAL A 116 -22.84 72.64 -0.60
N VAL A 117 -24.13 72.82 -0.29
CA VAL A 117 -24.97 71.71 0.24
C VAL A 117 -25.07 70.58 -0.74
N THR A 118 -25.30 70.82 -2.02
CA THR A 118 -25.43 69.80 -3.05
C THR A 118 -24.14 69.05 -3.27
N VAL A 119 -22.98 69.72 -3.26
CA VAL A 119 -21.65 69.09 -3.32
C VAL A 119 -21.39 68.22 -2.08
N LEU A 120 -21.76 68.70 -0.88
CA LEU A 120 -21.64 68.00 0.37
C LEU A 120 -22.45 66.69 0.33
N ILE A 121 -23.70 66.74 -0.17
CA ILE A 121 -24.54 65.56 -0.37
C ILE A 121 -23.85 64.52 -1.31
N CYS A 122 -23.30 65.00 -2.42
CA CYS A 122 -22.57 64.15 -3.36
C CYS A 122 -21.39 63.45 -2.67
N ILE A 123 -20.57 64.14 -1.89
CA ILE A 123 -19.43 63.62 -1.15
C ILE A 123 -19.88 62.56 -0.13
N VAL A 124 -20.94 62.83 0.63
CA VAL A 124 -21.47 61.89 1.63
C VAL A 124 -21.95 60.61 0.96
N LEU A 125 -22.75 60.70 -0.13
CA LEU A 125 -23.25 59.54 -0.84
C LEU A 125 -22.11 58.71 -1.49
N ALA A 126 -21.11 59.40 -2.07
CA ALA A 126 -19.91 58.74 -2.61
C ALA A 126 -19.09 58.05 -1.51
N GLY A 127 -18.88 58.73 -0.37
CA GLY A 127 -18.18 58.14 0.78
C GLY A 127 -18.90 56.92 1.37
N MET A 128 -20.23 56.98 1.48
CA MET A 128 -21.03 55.85 1.97
C MET A 128 -20.98 54.63 1.05
N THR A 129 -21.06 54.84 -0.27
CA THR A 129 -20.98 53.75 -1.24
C THR A 129 -19.58 53.17 -1.31
N GLY A 130 -18.52 53.97 -1.32
CA GLY A 130 -17.14 53.54 -1.30
C GLY A 130 -16.77 52.77 -0.01
N GLY A 131 -17.11 53.33 1.16
CA GLY A 131 -16.85 52.70 2.47
C GLY A 131 -17.59 51.37 2.68
N SER A 132 -18.73 51.17 2.01
CA SER A 132 -19.51 49.95 2.12
C SER A 132 -18.97 48.79 1.29
N VAL A 133 -18.07 49.02 0.31
CA VAL A 133 -17.52 47.99 -0.57
C VAL A 133 -16.89 46.88 0.24
N ALA A 134 -15.99 47.19 1.17
CA ALA A 134 -15.26 46.19 1.94
C ALA A 134 -16.18 45.25 2.74
N SER A 135 -17.27 45.78 3.31
CA SER A 135 -18.17 45.02 4.20
C SER A 135 -19.28 44.29 3.47
N LEU A 136 -19.76 44.78 2.32
CA LEU A 136 -20.91 44.22 1.61
C LEU A 136 -20.51 43.32 0.44
N SER A 137 -19.25 43.37 -0.03
CA SER A 137 -18.80 42.67 -1.23
C SER A 137 -18.65 41.16 -1.05
N SER A 138 -18.57 40.64 0.17
CA SER A 138 -18.55 39.16 0.39
C SER A 138 -19.76 38.48 -0.26
N TRP A 139 -20.87 39.26 -0.46
CA TRP A 139 -22.03 38.86 -1.25
C TRP A 139 -22.46 40.06 -2.09
N TRP A 140 -21.89 40.23 -3.27
CA TRP A 140 -21.99 41.45 -4.08
C TRP A 140 -23.43 41.93 -4.39
N PRO A 141 -24.48 41.07 -4.53
CA PRO A 141 -25.84 41.55 -4.67
C PRO A 141 -26.30 42.41 -3.47
N THR A 142 -25.72 42.18 -2.28
CA THR A 142 -25.97 43.01 -1.10
C THR A 142 -25.43 44.43 -1.28
N TYR A 143 -24.25 44.52 -1.90
CA TYR A 143 -23.66 45.82 -2.24
C TYR A 143 -24.49 46.55 -3.28
N LEU A 144 -24.94 45.86 -4.36
CA LEU A 144 -25.82 46.47 -5.36
C LEU A 144 -27.13 47.00 -4.75
N GLY A 145 -27.76 46.19 -3.90
CA GLY A 145 -28.98 46.57 -3.19
C GLY A 145 -28.83 47.82 -2.34
N PHE A 146 -27.63 48.09 -1.83
CA PHE A 146 -27.29 49.32 -1.12
C PHE A 146 -26.91 50.48 -2.07
N ALA A 147 -25.97 50.26 -2.96
CA ALA A 147 -25.30 51.33 -3.72
C ALA A 147 -26.19 51.95 -4.80
N LEU A 148 -27.00 51.15 -5.51
CA LEU A 148 -27.91 51.68 -6.54
C LEU A 148 -28.96 52.62 -5.97
N PRO A 149 -29.74 52.25 -4.92
CA PRO A 149 -30.71 53.18 -4.35
C PRO A 149 -30.08 54.43 -3.69
N THR A 150 -28.81 54.32 -3.24
CA THR A 150 -28.09 55.42 -2.62
C THR A 150 -27.72 56.49 -3.64
N VAL A 151 -27.23 56.13 -4.83
CA VAL A 151 -26.65 57.09 -5.78
C VAL A 151 -27.64 57.56 -6.85
N LEU A 152 -28.49 56.62 -7.36
CA LEU A 152 -29.36 56.93 -8.50
C LEU A 152 -30.30 58.14 -8.27
N PRO A 153 -30.96 58.31 -7.10
CA PRO A 153 -31.85 59.44 -6.88
C PRO A 153 -31.14 60.78 -7.01
N PHE A 154 -29.93 60.91 -6.47
CA PHE A 154 -29.10 62.12 -6.59
C PHE A 154 -28.66 62.37 -8.04
N ALA A 155 -28.16 61.32 -8.73
CA ALA A 155 -27.71 61.45 -10.11
C ALA A 155 -28.86 61.90 -11.05
N VAL A 156 -30.04 61.24 -10.92
CA VAL A 156 -31.23 61.61 -11.69
C VAL A 156 -31.65 63.08 -11.42
N ARG A 157 -31.72 63.48 -10.14
CA ARG A 157 -32.07 64.80 -9.76
C ARG A 157 -31.11 65.87 -10.32
N SER A 158 -29.80 65.61 -10.29
CA SER A 158 -28.75 66.42 -10.85
C SER A 158 -28.89 66.64 -12.36
N PHE A 159 -29.24 65.57 -13.12
CA PHE A 159 -29.48 65.71 -14.56
C PHE A 159 -30.77 66.43 -14.90
N VAL A 160 -31.85 66.17 -14.15
CA VAL A 160 -33.15 66.82 -14.36
C VAL A 160 -33.02 68.34 -14.15
N TYR A 161 -32.19 68.77 -13.21
CA TYR A 161 -31.96 70.24 -12.98
C TYR A 161 -31.14 70.88 -14.12
N GLY A 162 -30.23 70.17 -14.76
CA GLY A 162 -29.66 70.47 -16.06
C GLY A 162 -28.58 71.52 -16.13
N THR A 163 -28.09 72.07 -15.02
CA THR A 163 -26.95 73.00 -15.08
C THR A 163 -25.64 72.25 -15.32
N PRO A 164 -24.65 72.88 -15.98
CA PRO A 164 -23.38 72.19 -16.27
C PRO A 164 -22.73 71.56 -15.02
N LEU A 165 -22.72 72.30 -13.89
CA LEU A 165 -22.13 71.79 -12.65
C LEU A 165 -22.86 70.57 -12.11
N PHE A 166 -24.18 70.57 -12.05
CA PHE A 166 -24.95 69.42 -11.53
C PHE A 166 -24.89 68.23 -12.48
N SER A 167 -24.86 68.45 -13.78
CA SER A 167 -24.64 67.42 -14.75
C SER A 167 -23.28 66.70 -14.52
N VAL A 168 -22.21 67.47 -14.27
CA VAL A 168 -20.89 66.93 -13.92
C VAL A 168 -20.94 66.13 -12.62
N LEU A 169 -21.62 66.60 -11.57
CA LEU A 169 -21.78 65.84 -10.31
C LEU A 169 -22.57 64.55 -10.50
N GLY A 170 -23.63 64.59 -11.34
CA GLY A 170 -24.38 63.40 -11.72
C GLY A 170 -23.50 62.34 -12.42
N PHE A 171 -22.73 62.78 -13.44
CA PHE A 171 -21.77 61.89 -14.13
C PHE A 171 -20.71 61.33 -13.18
N LEU A 172 -20.11 62.18 -12.33
CA LEU A 172 -19.11 61.77 -11.36
C LEU A 172 -19.66 60.71 -10.39
N SER A 173 -20.90 60.91 -9.90
CA SER A 173 -21.58 59.96 -9.02
C SER A 173 -21.80 58.62 -9.68
N LEU A 174 -22.24 58.59 -10.96
CA LEU A 174 -22.42 57.35 -11.73
C LEU A 174 -21.10 56.67 -12.07
N PHE A 175 -20.06 57.45 -12.40
CA PHE A 175 -18.72 56.93 -12.65
C PHE A 175 -18.15 56.25 -11.41
N LEU A 176 -18.21 56.92 -10.25
CA LEU A 176 -17.77 56.35 -8.97
C LEU A 176 -18.58 55.09 -8.58
N LEU A 177 -19.88 55.09 -8.84
CA LEU A 177 -20.73 53.91 -8.65
C LEU A 177 -20.25 52.75 -9.51
N GLY A 178 -19.97 53.00 -10.80
CA GLY A 178 -19.43 51.98 -11.73
C GLY A 178 -18.11 51.40 -11.25
N VAL A 179 -17.17 52.27 -10.83
CA VAL A 179 -15.87 51.84 -10.28
C VAL A 179 -16.06 50.99 -9.02
N ASN A 180 -16.91 51.43 -8.10
CA ASN A 180 -17.17 50.71 -6.85
C ASN A 180 -17.87 49.36 -7.10
N ILE A 181 -18.76 49.25 -8.09
CA ILE A 181 -19.38 47.99 -8.51
C ILE A 181 -18.32 47.03 -9.06
N ALA A 182 -17.43 47.52 -9.92
CA ALA A 182 -16.34 46.70 -10.47
C ALA A 182 -15.41 46.20 -9.35
N PHE A 183 -15.03 47.08 -8.44
CA PHE A 183 -14.18 46.73 -7.29
C PHE A 183 -14.87 45.74 -6.34
N SER A 184 -16.18 45.95 -6.06
CA SER A 184 -16.98 45.02 -5.26
C SER A 184 -17.00 43.61 -5.87
N ARG A 185 -17.14 43.49 -7.20
CA ARG A 185 -17.09 42.19 -7.90
C ARG A 185 -15.72 41.52 -7.77
N THR A 186 -14.65 42.28 -7.94
CA THR A 186 -13.28 41.77 -7.80
C THR A 186 -13.04 41.29 -6.37
N LEU A 187 -13.43 42.08 -5.38
CA LEU A 187 -13.27 41.71 -3.97
C LEU A 187 -14.06 40.44 -3.61
N GLN A 188 -15.30 40.30 -4.12
CA GLN A 188 -16.07 39.07 -3.94
C GLN A 188 -15.35 37.86 -4.49
N ARG A 189 -14.76 37.96 -5.70
CA ARG A 189 -14.01 36.84 -6.33
C ARG A 189 -12.83 36.48 -5.43
N THR A 190 -12.03 37.44 -5.00
CA THR A 190 -10.88 37.22 -4.13
C THR A 190 -11.27 36.53 -2.81
N VAL A 191 -12.33 37.03 -2.14
CA VAL A 191 -12.81 36.40 -0.89
C VAL A 191 -13.33 34.98 -1.13
N ARG A 192 -14.06 34.77 -2.22
CA ARG A 192 -14.57 33.45 -2.60
C ARG A 192 -13.43 32.47 -2.86
N ASP A 193 -12.42 32.89 -3.64
CA ASP A 193 -11.28 32.04 -4.01
C ASP A 193 -10.43 31.73 -2.77
N ALA A 194 -10.23 32.68 -1.88
CA ALA A 194 -9.55 32.46 -0.60
C ALA A 194 -10.31 31.46 0.30
N VAL A 195 -11.64 31.53 0.35
CA VAL A 195 -12.47 30.57 1.11
C VAL A 195 -12.38 29.17 0.47
N LEU A 196 -12.46 29.09 -0.86
CA LEU A 196 -12.36 27.81 -1.59
C LEU A 196 -11.01 27.14 -1.33
N LEU A 197 -9.92 27.89 -1.52
CA LEU A 197 -8.55 27.41 -1.29
C LEU A 197 -8.35 26.92 0.15
N ARG A 198 -8.97 27.58 1.12
CA ARG A 198 -8.92 27.12 2.52
C ARG A 198 -9.56 25.74 2.70
N PHE A 199 -10.71 25.48 2.08
CA PHE A 199 -11.36 24.16 2.16
C PHE A 199 -10.56 23.08 1.44
N GLU A 200 -10.00 23.37 0.27
CA GLU A 200 -9.12 22.46 -0.46
C GLU A 200 -7.87 22.10 0.37
N ASN A 201 -7.21 23.09 0.97
CA ASN A 201 -6.04 22.85 1.82
C ASN A 201 -6.36 21.99 3.04
N VAL A 202 -7.50 22.19 3.71
CA VAL A 202 -7.92 21.35 4.84
C VAL A 202 -8.14 19.90 4.39
N GLY A 203 -8.75 19.69 3.21
CA GLY A 203 -8.95 18.38 2.62
C GLY A 203 -7.61 17.67 2.30
N LEU A 204 -6.69 18.39 1.65
CA LEU A 204 -5.36 17.87 1.31
C LEU A 204 -4.53 17.52 2.55
N ILE A 205 -4.53 18.38 3.58
CA ILE A 205 -3.81 18.10 4.83
C ILE A 205 -4.32 16.81 5.46
N ARG A 206 -5.65 16.61 5.48
CA ARG A 206 -6.23 15.38 6.04
C ARG A 206 -5.77 14.14 5.26
N GLN A 207 -5.85 14.17 3.92
CA GLN A 207 -5.40 13.06 3.08
C GLN A 207 -3.91 12.75 3.30
N LEU A 208 -3.08 13.80 3.34
CA LEU A 208 -1.63 13.65 3.54
C LEU A 208 -1.30 13.04 4.91
N THR A 209 -2.06 13.42 5.94
CA THR A 209 -1.90 12.86 7.29
C THR A 209 -2.25 11.36 7.31
N GLU A 210 -3.37 10.98 6.69
CA GLU A 210 -3.80 9.58 6.60
C GLU A 210 -2.78 8.72 5.82
N GLU A 211 -2.26 9.23 4.69
CA GLU A 211 -1.22 8.53 3.91
C GLU A 211 0.10 8.42 4.68
N LYS A 212 0.51 9.49 5.37
CA LYS A 212 1.71 9.47 6.21
C LYS A 212 1.61 8.43 7.32
N GLU A 213 0.48 8.37 8.04
CA GLU A 213 0.26 7.37 9.08
C GLU A 213 0.34 5.93 8.55
N ARG A 214 -0.27 5.67 7.37
CA ARG A 214 -0.18 4.35 6.70
C ARG A 214 1.27 4.01 6.35
N ALA A 215 2.01 4.95 5.77
CA ALA A 215 3.41 4.76 5.42
C ALA A 215 4.30 4.53 6.65
N GLU A 216 4.07 5.25 7.75
CA GLU A 216 4.81 5.06 9.00
C GLU A 216 4.55 3.68 9.63
N VAL A 217 3.30 3.22 9.64
CA VAL A 217 2.94 1.87 10.13
C VAL A 217 3.64 0.80 9.29
N ALA A 218 3.59 0.91 7.95
CA ALA A 218 4.26 -0.02 7.04
C ALA A 218 5.78 -0.02 7.25
N ASN A 219 6.40 1.16 7.42
CA ASN A 219 7.84 1.27 7.63
C ASN A 219 8.29 0.69 8.99
N ARG A 220 7.50 0.90 10.05
CA ARG A 220 7.76 0.28 11.36
C ARG A 220 7.68 -1.23 11.29
N SER A 221 6.66 -1.78 10.64
CA SER A 221 6.53 -3.24 10.43
C SER A 221 7.73 -3.80 9.66
N LYS A 222 8.17 -3.12 8.58
CA LYS A 222 9.35 -3.51 7.82
C LYS A 222 10.64 -3.48 8.66
N SER A 223 10.81 -2.48 9.50
CA SER A 223 11.99 -2.36 10.38
C SER A 223 12.00 -3.45 11.45
N GLN A 224 10.85 -3.77 12.04
CA GLN A 224 10.71 -4.87 13.00
C GLN A 224 10.99 -6.23 12.34
N PHE A 225 10.50 -6.43 11.11
CA PHE A 225 10.78 -7.60 10.29
C PHE A 225 12.29 -7.81 10.11
N LEU A 226 13.02 -6.77 9.64
CA LEU A 226 14.46 -6.87 9.40
C LEU A 226 15.26 -7.11 10.70
N ALA A 227 14.85 -6.50 11.81
CA ALA A 227 15.50 -6.71 13.11
C ALA A 227 15.32 -8.15 13.61
N ALA A 228 14.10 -8.70 13.52
CA ALA A 228 13.82 -10.07 13.91
C ALA A 228 14.58 -11.08 13.04
N ALA A 229 14.53 -10.90 11.71
CA ALA A 229 15.24 -11.75 10.76
C ALA A 229 16.76 -11.74 11.00
N SER A 230 17.34 -10.57 11.26
CA SER A 230 18.78 -10.43 11.55
C SER A 230 19.17 -11.15 12.84
N HIS A 231 18.32 -11.07 13.87
CA HIS A 231 18.54 -11.79 15.13
C HIS A 231 18.52 -13.31 14.92
N ASP A 232 17.50 -13.80 14.20
CA ASP A 232 17.28 -15.23 13.99
C ASP A 232 18.30 -15.86 13.03
N LEU A 233 18.89 -15.09 12.12
CA LEU A 233 20.06 -15.49 11.32
C LEU A 233 21.35 -15.53 12.12
N ARG A 234 21.57 -14.56 13.03
CA ARG A 234 22.80 -14.48 13.83
C ARG A 234 22.99 -15.69 14.76
N GLN A 235 21.89 -16.19 15.31
CA GLN A 235 21.95 -17.30 16.27
C GLN A 235 22.50 -18.62 15.66
N PRO A 236 21.96 -19.18 14.54
CA PRO A 236 22.51 -20.37 13.93
C PRO A 236 23.94 -20.13 13.41
N ALA A 237 24.26 -18.95 12.88
CA ALA A 237 25.61 -18.59 12.48
C ALA A 237 26.59 -18.64 13.67
N HIS A 238 26.17 -18.13 14.84
CA HIS A 238 27.00 -18.21 16.05
C HIS A 238 27.17 -19.67 16.53
N ALA A 239 26.12 -20.49 16.48
CA ALA A 239 26.19 -21.90 16.82
C ALA A 239 27.14 -22.67 15.90
N LEU A 240 27.08 -22.40 14.56
CA LEU A 240 28.02 -22.95 13.58
C LEU A 240 29.47 -22.59 13.95
N GLY A 241 29.74 -21.31 14.29
CA GLY A 241 31.06 -20.86 14.71
C GLY A 241 31.60 -21.63 15.91
N LEU A 242 30.73 -21.87 16.94
CA LEU A 242 31.10 -22.63 18.13
C LEU A 242 31.37 -24.11 17.81
N TYR A 243 30.56 -24.75 16.95
CA TYR A 243 30.79 -26.15 16.56
C TYR A 243 32.07 -26.30 15.72
N ILE A 244 32.37 -25.35 14.83
CA ILE A 244 33.63 -25.32 14.06
C ILE A 244 34.83 -25.14 15.01
N ALA A 245 34.74 -24.26 16.00
CA ALA A 245 35.77 -24.10 17.01
C ALA A 245 35.99 -25.39 17.83
N THR A 246 34.90 -26.09 18.17
CA THR A 246 34.96 -27.39 18.85
C THR A 246 35.64 -28.44 18.00
N LEU A 247 35.31 -28.55 16.69
CA LEU A 247 35.99 -29.46 15.77
C LEU A 247 37.49 -29.14 15.66
N SER A 248 37.86 -27.86 15.57
CA SER A 248 39.26 -27.44 15.53
C SER A 248 40.03 -27.80 16.79
N ALA A 249 39.37 -27.69 17.97
CA ALA A 249 39.97 -28.11 19.25
C ALA A 249 40.14 -29.65 19.32
N MET A 250 39.17 -30.38 18.85
CA MET A 250 39.25 -31.85 18.79
C MET A 250 40.29 -32.36 17.81
N ALA A 251 40.53 -31.68 16.68
CA ALA A 251 41.55 -32.03 15.71
C ALA A 251 42.98 -31.93 16.29
N GLY A 252 43.20 -31.16 17.36
CA GLY A 252 44.46 -31.07 18.10
C GLY A 252 44.61 -32.14 19.21
N ALA A 253 43.58 -32.94 19.47
CA ALA A 253 43.61 -33.96 20.52
C ALA A 253 44.30 -35.25 20.02
N PRO A 254 45.01 -36.00 20.87
CA PRO A 254 45.73 -37.21 20.49
C PRO A 254 44.82 -38.38 20.07
N THR A 255 43.55 -38.36 20.49
CA THR A 255 42.53 -39.33 20.10
C THR A 255 41.18 -38.63 19.93
N ILE A 256 40.51 -38.92 18.84
CA ILE A 256 39.14 -38.40 18.56
C ILE A 256 38.14 -39.53 18.68
N GLU A 257 37.16 -39.39 19.56
CA GLU A 257 36.03 -40.31 19.62
C GLU A 257 35.11 -40.13 18.42
N ARG A 258 34.87 -41.18 17.67
CA ARG A 258 34.02 -41.18 16.49
C ARG A 258 32.58 -40.74 16.80
N ALA A 259 32.09 -41.09 18.00
CA ALA A 259 30.74 -40.68 18.47
C ALA A 259 30.63 -39.15 18.63
N ALA A 260 31.64 -38.52 19.23
CA ALA A 260 31.69 -37.08 19.42
C ALA A 260 31.79 -36.33 18.08
N LEU A 261 32.54 -36.88 17.12
CA LEU A 261 32.65 -36.29 15.78
C LEU A 261 31.30 -36.34 15.04
N ASN A 262 30.59 -37.49 15.14
CA ASN A 262 29.27 -37.63 14.52
C ASN A 262 28.24 -36.67 15.15
N ASP A 263 28.21 -36.52 16.50
CA ASP A 263 27.28 -35.60 17.19
C ASP A 263 27.49 -34.14 16.74
N ILE A 264 28.75 -33.70 16.64
CA ILE A 264 29.07 -32.36 16.16
C ILE A 264 28.66 -32.19 14.70
N ALA A 265 28.91 -33.16 13.85
CA ALA A 265 28.54 -33.14 12.43
C ALA A 265 27.00 -33.03 12.27
N GLU A 266 26.21 -33.80 13.03
CA GLU A 266 24.76 -33.72 13.02
C GLU A 266 24.24 -32.34 13.49
N ARG A 267 24.85 -31.76 14.53
CA ARG A 267 24.52 -30.42 15.05
C ARG A 267 24.85 -29.35 14.04
N LEU A 268 25.99 -29.43 13.36
CA LEU A 268 26.37 -28.54 12.26
C LEU A 268 25.37 -28.59 11.12
N GLN A 269 25.01 -29.82 10.68
CA GLN A 269 24.00 -29.97 9.62
C GLN A 269 22.65 -29.40 10.01
N THR A 270 22.23 -29.64 11.26
CA THR A 270 20.95 -29.10 11.78
C THR A 270 20.96 -27.57 11.81
N ALA A 271 22.04 -26.96 12.28
CA ALA A 271 22.16 -25.51 12.34
C ALA A 271 22.20 -24.87 10.93
N LEU A 272 22.94 -25.50 10.01
CA LEU A 272 23.03 -25.06 8.61
C LEU A 272 21.66 -25.17 7.91
N LYS A 273 20.96 -26.32 8.07
CA LYS A 273 19.64 -26.52 7.49
C LYS A 273 18.63 -25.49 7.99
N GLY A 274 18.66 -25.18 9.29
CA GLY A 274 17.81 -24.12 9.87
C GLY A 274 18.11 -22.74 9.29
N MET A 275 19.39 -22.40 9.10
CA MET A 275 19.80 -21.13 8.49
C MET A 275 19.35 -21.02 7.02
N CYS A 276 19.52 -22.08 6.25
CA CYS A 276 19.09 -22.13 4.85
C CYS A 276 17.56 -22.00 4.72
N GLN A 277 16.80 -22.64 5.58
CA GLN A 277 15.34 -22.48 5.62
C GLN A 277 14.92 -21.05 5.91
N LEU A 278 15.59 -20.38 6.87
CA LEU A 278 15.38 -18.97 7.18
C LEU A 278 15.60 -18.07 5.97
N LEU A 279 16.75 -18.25 5.29
CA LEU A 279 17.10 -17.47 4.10
C LEU A 279 16.09 -17.66 2.98
N THR A 280 15.67 -18.92 2.72
CA THR A 280 14.66 -19.21 1.69
C THR A 280 13.35 -18.49 1.99
N VAL A 281 12.85 -18.59 3.22
CA VAL A 281 11.61 -17.92 3.65
C VAL A 281 11.70 -16.40 3.52
N LEU A 282 12.84 -15.79 3.88
CA LEU A 282 13.05 -14.35 3.74
C LEU A 282 13.08 -13.88 2.28
N LEU A 283 13.71 -14.68 1.42
CA LEU A 283 13.75 -14.43 -0.02
C LEU A 283 12.36 -14.58 -0.65
N ASP A 284 11.60 -15.61 -0.25
CA ASP A 284 10.23 -15.80 -0.74
C ASP A 284 9.33 -14.62 -0.36
N ILE A 285 9.39 -14.16 0.90
CA ILE A 285 8.63 -12.97 1.34
C ILE A 285 9.05 -11.74 0.54
N SER A 286 10.35 -11.49 0.37
CA SER A 286 10.86 -10.36 -0.39
C SER A 286 10.37 -10.35 -1.83
N ARG A 287 10.28 -11.52 -2.47
CA ARG A 287 9.77 -11.69 -3.83
C ARG A 287 8.26 -11.51 -3.93
N LEU A 288 7.53 -12.04 -2.95
CA LEU A 288 6.09 -11.85 -2.83
C LEU A 288 5.74 -10.36 -2.67
N ASP A 289 6.50 -9.63 -1.84
CA ASP A 289 6.31 -8.19 -1.62
C ASP A 289 6.69 -7.33 -2.83
N ALA A 290 7.72 -7.74 -3.58
CA ALA A 290 8.13 -7.07 -4.80
C ALA A 290 7.20 -7.32 -5.99
N GLY A 291 6.26 -8.28 -5.87
CA GLY A 291 5.34 -8.66 -6.94
C GLY A 291 6.03 -9.28 -8.16
N VAL A 292 7.23 -9.85 -7.97
CA VAL A 292 8.06 -10.41 -9.05
C VAL A 292 7.70 -11.87 -9.37
N ILE A 293 6.86 -12.49 -8.52
CA ILE A 293 6.44 -13.87 -8.75
C ILE A 293 5.35 -13.91 -9.81
N GLU A 294 5.68 -14.46 -10.97
CA GLU A 294 4.70 -14.77 -12.00
C GLU A 294 4.04 -16.12 -11.73
N VAL A 295 2.72 -16.14 -11.80
CA VAL A 295 1.94 -17.37 -11.61
C VAL A 295 1.91 -18.13 -12.93
N GLU A 296 2.40 -19.38 -12.93
CA GLU A 296 2.37 -20.27 -14.08
C GLU A 296 1.27 -21.33 -13.97
N PRO A 297 0.04 -21.04 -14.40
CA PRO A 297 -1.05 -21.99 -14.29
C PRO A 297 -0.86 -23.17 -15.24
N ARG A 298 -0.89 -24.39 -14.69
CA ARG A 298 -0.83 -25.65 -15.44
C ARG A 298 -1.96 -26.57 -15.01
N SER A 299 -2.46 -27.39 -15.93
CA SER A 299 -3.46 -28.39 -15.61
C SER A 299 -2.80 -29.66 -15.10
N PHE A 300 -3.09 -30.07 -13.86
CA PHE A 300 -2.53 -31.28 -13.24
C PHE A 300 -3.57 -31.97 -12.34
N PRO A 301 -3.45 -33.29 -12.12
CA PRO A 301 -4.28 -33.98 -11.14
C PRO A 301 -3.82 -33.65 -9.73
N LEU A 302 -4.72 -33.14 -8.90
CA LEU A 302 -4.42 -32.75 -7.51
C LEU A 302 -3.85 -33.93 -6.69
N GLN A 303 -4.21 -35.16 -7.06
CA GLN A 303 -3.71 -36.37 -6.39
C GLN A 303 -2.18 -36.45 -6.38
N GLN A 304 -1.49 -36.02 -7.44
CA GLN A 304 -0.02 -36.03 -7.47
C GLN A 304 0.60 -35.16 -6.38
N GLU A 305 0.03 -34.00 -6.13
CA GLU A 305 0.50 -33.13 -5.06
C GLU A 305 0.20 -33.68 -3.67
N LEU A 306 -0.94 -34.35 -3.52
CA LEU A 306 -1.33 -34.97 -2.27
C LEU A 306 -0.47 -36.20 -1.96
N ASP A 307 -0.11 -37.03 -2.95
CA ASP A 307 0.79 -38.18 -2.79
C ASP A 307 2.20 -37.73 -2.39
N ALA A 308 2.71 -36.66 -3.02
CA ALA A 308 3.99 -36.06 -2.66
C ALA A 308 3.98 -35.54 -1.21
N LEU A 309 2.89 -34.90 -0.80
CA LEU A 309 2.70 -34.39 0.55
C LEU A 309 2.64 -35.52 1.59
N GLU A 310 1.93 -36.64 1.28
CA GLU A 310 1.87 -37.82 2.13
C GLU A 310 3.26 -38.40 2.35
N SER A 311 3.98 -38.64 1.27
CA SER A 311 5.34 -39.20 1.30
C SER A 311 6.30 -38.33 2.12
N GLN A 312 6.16 -37.02 2.04
CA GLN A 312 7.00 -36.03 2.77
C GLN A 312 6.75 -36.06 4.28
N PHE A 313 5.48 -36.21 4.72
CA PHE A 313 5.12 -36.01 6.13
C PHE A 313 4.80 -37.31 6.87
N LEU A 314 4.64 -38.46 6.19
CA LEU A 314 4.28 -39.72 6.79
C LEU A 314 5.27 -40.16 7.89
N ASN A 315 6.58 -40.09 7.62
CA ASN A 315 7.62 -40.46 8.57
C ASN A 315 7.64 -39.53 9.80
N ALA A 316 7.50 -38.24 9.57
CA ALA A 316 7.50 -37.24 10.65
C ALA A 316 6.25 -37.39 11.55
N ALA A 317 5.08 -37.63 10.96
CA ALA A 317 3.85 -37.92 11.68
C ALA A 317 3.96 -39.23 12.49
N SER A 318 4.45 -40.28 11.86
CA SER A 318 4.63 -41.60 12.50
C SER A 318 5.62 -41.55 13.67
N ALA A 319 6.72 -40.81 13.54
CA ALA A 319 7.71 -40.63 14.62
C ALA A 319 7.10 -39.92 15.86
N LYS A 320 6.06 -39.10 15.66
CA LYS A 320 5.27 -38.47 16.76
C LYS A 320 4.07 -39.34 17.20
N GLY A 321 3.83 -40.49 16.62
CA GLY A 321 2.65 -41.32 16.88
C GLY A 321 1.33 -40.73 16.36
N LEU A 322 1.39 -39.83 15.36
CA LEU A 322 0.22 -39.23 14.76
C LEU A 322 -0.29 -40.03 13.58
N THR A 323 -1.61 -40.04 13.38
CA THR A 323 -2.24 -40.65 12.20
C THR A 323 -2.43 -39.59 11.13
N LEU A 324 -1.64 -39.65 10.05
CA LEU A 324 -1.85 -38.80 8.86
C LEU A 324 -2.77 -39.56 7.89
N ARG A 325 -3.86 -38.88 7.48
CA ARG A 325 -4.82 -39.42 6.49
C ARG A 325 -5.03 -38.39 5.38
N ILE A 326 -4.77 -38.80 4.15
CA ILE A 326 -5.05 -38.03 2.95
C ILE A 326 -6.15 -38.73 2.18
N ARG A 327 -7.27 -38.02 1.91
CA ARG A 327 -8.38 -38.58 1.14
C ARG A 327 -8.07 -38.53 -0.36
N PRO A 328 -8.17 -39.67 -1.08
CA PRO A 328 -7.96 -39.65 -2.53
C PRO A 328 -8.95 -38.76 -3.25
N THR A 329 -8.51 -38.14 -4.36
CA THR A 329 -9.33 -37.24 -5.17
C THR A 329 -9.06 -37.42 -6.66
N ALA A 330 -10.10 -37.31 -7.48
CA ALA A 330 -9.99 -37.28 -8.94
C ALA A 330 -10.06 -35.87 -9.52
N ILE A 331 -9.87 -34.83 -8.67
CA ILE A 331 -9.98 -33.42 -9.06
C ILE A 331 -8.74 -32.99 -9.85
N TRP A 332 -8.98 -32.35 -10.98
CA TRP A 332 -7.94 -31.64 -11.74
C TRP A 332 -8.01 -30.13 -11.42
N LEU A 333 -6.84 -29.53 -11.27
CA LEU A 333 -6.70 -28.10 -11.05
C LEU A 333 -5.94 -27.47 -12.23
N ASN A 334 -6.27 -26.23 -12.52
CA ASN A 334 -5.50 -25.37 -13.42
C ASN A 334 -4.98 -24.17 -12.59
N THR A 335 -3.81 -24.35 -12.02
CA THR A 335 -3.14 -23.35 -11.16
C THR A 335 -1.64 -23.63 -11.15
N ASP A 336 -0.88 -22.84 -10.43
CA ASP A 336 0.54 -23.08 -10.23
C ASP A 336 0.73 -24.17 -9.16
N ALA A 337 1.27 -25.31 -9.59
CA ALA A 337 1.47 -26.47 -8.73
C ALA A 337 2.52 -26.23 -7.64
N VAL A 338 3.57 -25.44 -7.94
CA VAL A 338 4.65 -25.13 -6.99
C VAL A 338 4.13 -24.24 -5.87
N LEU A 339 3.41 -23.17 -6.23
CA LEU A 339 2.82 -22.27 -5.25
C LEU A 339 1.76 -22.97 -4.40
N LEU A 340 0.94 -23.83 -5.01
CA LEU A 340 -0.05 -24.64 -4.26
C LEU A 340 0.64 -25.61 -3.30
N ARG A 341 1.68 -26.31 -3.74
CA ARG A 341 2.48 -27.22 -2.90
C ARG A 341 3.07 -26.47 -1.70
N ASN A 342 3.61 -25.28 -1.91
CA ASN A 342 4.16 -24.44 -0.83
C ASN A 342 3.09 -24.11 0.23
N ILE A 343 1.88 -23.78 -0.19
CA ILE A 343 0.77 -23.54 0.73
C ILE A 343 0.44 -24.80 1.53
N LEU A 344 0.26 -25.95 0.84
CA LEU A 344 -0.12 -27.20 1.49
C LEU A 344 0.95 -27.71 2.45
N THR A 345 2.23 -27.61 2.05
CA THR A 345 3.38 -27.94 2.89
C THR A 345 3.40 -27.13 4.18
N ASN A 346 3.17 -25.83 4.11
CA ASN A 346 3.09 -24.97 5.28
C ASN A 346 1.93 -25.35 6.21
N LEU A 347 0.76 -25.64 5.66
CA LEU A 347 -0.40 -26.02 6.47
C LEU A 347 -0.24 -27.39 7.13
N VAL A 348 0.25 -28.41 6.39
CA VAL A 348 0.47 -29.76 6.93
C VAL A 348 1.65 -29.78 7.91
N SER A 349 2.72 -29.04 7.64
CA SER A 349 3.83 -28.85 8.57
C SER A 349 3.36 -28.28 9.91
N ASN A 350 2.51 -27.25 9.87
CA ASN A 350 1.91 -26.68 11.09
C ASN A 350 1.03 -27.71 11.81
N ALA A 351 0.20 -28.47 11.09
CA ALA A 351 -0.63 -29.51 11.67
C ALA A 351 0.21 -30.59 12.39
N VAL A 352 1.30 -31.09 11.76
CA VAL A 352 2.23 -32.06 12.38
C VAL A 352 2.95 -31.47 13.58
N ARG A 353 3.31 -30.17 13.50
CA ARG A 353 4.03 -29.48 14.59
C ARG A 353 3.19 -29.32 15.82
N TYR A 354 1.95 -28.79 15.66
CA TYR A 354 1.08 -28.38 16.78
C TYR A 354 0.12 -29.49 17.24
N THR A 355 0.20 -30.68 16.66
CA THR A 355 -0.50 -31.88 17.15
C THR A 355 0.47 -32.75 17.93
N ASN A 356 0.20 -32.97 19.21
CA ASN A 356 1.00 -33.84 20.05
C ASN A 356 0.49 -35.30 20.01
N HIS A 357 -0.84 -35.48 19.96
CA HIS A 357 -1.50 -36.77 19.91
C HIS A 357 -2.75 -36.69 19.04
N GLY A 358 -3.07 -37.76 18.31
CA GLY A 358 -4.28 -37.84 17.51
C GLY A 358 -4.04 -37.92 16.00
N ALA A 359 -4.74 -37.14 15.20
CA ALA A 359 -4.77 -37.32 13.76
C ALA A 359 -4.74 -36.00 12.97
N ILE A 360 -4.24 -36.09 11.75
CA ILE A 360 -4.28 -35.01 10.74
C ILE A 360 -5.02 -35.56 9.53
N LEU A 361 -5.99 -34.81 9.01
CA LEU A 361 -6.75 -35.17 7.83
C LEU A 361 -6.62 -34.10 6.76
N VAL A 362 -6.21 -34.49 5.56
CA VAL A 362 -6.28 -33.65 4.36
C VAL A 362 -7.40 -34.19 3.46
N ALA A 363 -8.31 -33.31 3.09
CA ALA A 363 -9.45 -33.66 2.25
C ALA A 363 -9.75 -32.56 1.22
N CYS A 364 -10.33 -32.97 0.09
CA CYS A 364 -10.69 -32.02 -0.97
C CYS A 364 -12.19 -32.15 -1.28
N ARG A 365 -12.84 -31.00 -1.49
CA ARG A 365 -14.25 -30.94 -1.89
C ARG A 365 -14.43 -29.98 -3.06
N ARG A 366 -15.25 -30.36 -4.01
CA ARG A 366 -15.74 -29.46 -5.04
C ARG A 366 -16.99 -28.74 -4.50
N ARG A 367 -16.97 -27.42 -4.56
CA ARG A 367 -18.12 -26.56 -4.22
C ARG A 367 -18.38 -25.60 -5.37
N ASP A 368 -19.42 -25.84 -6.14
CA ASP A 368 -19.82 -25.06 -7.31
C ASP A 368 -18.65 -24.88 -8.31
N ALA A 369 -18.23 -23.65 -8.53
CA ALA A 369 -17.10 -23.29 -9.39
C ALA A 369 -15.73 -23.31 -8.66
N ASN A 370 -15.65 -23.81 -7.42
CA ASN A 370 -14.43 -23.81 -6.62
C ASN A 370 -14.06 -25.22 -6.13
N VAL A 371 -12.78 -25.41 -5.88
CA VAL A 371 -12.25 -26.54 -5.11
C VAL A 371 -11.80 -26.02 -3.76
N GLU A 372 -12.23 -26.66 -2.71
CA GLU A 372 -11.82 -26.39 -1.34
C GLU A 372 -10.92 -27.54 -0.85
N ILE A 373 -9.65 -27.24 -0.58
CA ILE A 373 -8.69 -28.16 0.04
C ILE A 373 -8.69 -27.85 1.52
N GLN A 374 -8.83 -28.87 2.35
CA GLN A 374 -9.08 -28.77 3.79
C GLN A 374 -8.01 -29.54 4.54
N VAL A 375 -7.40 -28.91 5.54
CA VAL A 375 -6.46 -29.53 6.48
C VAL A 375 -7.04 -29.42 7.89
N PHE A 376 -7.29 -30.57 8.51
CA PHE A 376 -7.78 -30.69 9.88
C PHE A 376 -6.68 -31.25 10.76
N ASP A 377 -6.52 -30.71 11.94
CA ASP A 377 -5.68 -31.27 12.99
C ASP A 377 -6.45 -31.38 14.31
N THR A 378 -6.02 -32.30 15.18
CA THR A 378 -6.54 -32.47 16.52
C THR A 378 -5.57 -31.89 17.57
N GLY A 379 -4.82 -30.87 17.19
CA GLY A 379 -3.78 -30.26 18.01
C GLY A 379 -4.29 -29.34 19.12
N ILE A 380 -3.40 -28.49 19.60
CA ILE A 380 -3.68 -27.56 20.72
C ILE A 380 -4.78 -26.54 20.41
N GLY A 381 -5.08 -26.28 19.12
CA GLY A 381 -6.01 -25.26 18.70
C GLY A 381 -5.49 -23.83 18.94
N ILE A 382 -6.31 -22.85 18.54
CA ILE A 382 -5.99 -21.42 18.59
C ILE A 382 -7.14 -20.68 19.27
N ALA A 383 -6.82 -19.79 20.20
CA ALA A 383 -7.80 -18.97 20.88
C ALA A 383 -8.44 -17.94 19.91
N SER A 384 -9.70 -17.63 20.11
CA SER A 384 -10.49 -16.80 19.17
C SER A 384 -9.97 -15.37 19.02
N ASP A 385 -9.38 -14.79 20.06
CA ASP A 385 -8.76 -13.48 20.09
C ASP A 385 -7.43 -13.42 19.31
N GLN A 386 -6.79 -14.57 19.11
CA GLN A 386 -5.53 -14.69 18.38
C GLN A 386 -5.71 -14.95 16.88
N LEU A 387 -6.86 -15.48 16.44
CA LEU A 387 -7.15 -15.80 15.04
C LEU A 387 -6.86 -14.66 14.05
N PRO A 388 -7.17 -13.38 14.34
CA PRO A 388 -6.83 -12.29 13.44
C PRO A 388 -5.33 -12.02 13.30
N SER A 389 -4.52 -12.50 14.24
CA SER A 389 -3.09 -12.21 14.32
C SER A 389 -2.19 -13.32 13.78
N ILE A 390 -2.69 -14.57 13.61
CA ILE A 390 -1.88 -15.72 13.18
C ILE A 390 -1.30 -15.61 11.78
N PHE A 391 -1.84 -14.74 10.94
CA PHE A 391 -1.32 -14.45 9.59
C PHE A 391 -0.31 -13.31 9.57
N ARG A 392 -0.04 -12.66 10.72
CA ARG A 392 1.01 -11.65 10.83
C ARG A 392 2.37 -12.33 10.88
N GLU A 393 3.35 -11.69 10.27
CA GLU A 393 4.73 -12.14 10.29
C GLU A 393 5.29 -12.21 11.71
N PHE A 394 6.07 -13.27 12.00
CA PHE A 394 6.69 -13.55 13.30
C PHE A 394 5.71 -13.67 14.48
N TYR A 395 4.42 -13.77 14.19
CA TYR A 395 3.44 -13.98 15.25
C TYR A 395 3.40 -15.47 15.65
N GLN A 396 3.53 -15.72 16.94
CA GLN A 396 3.46 -17.04 17.55
C GLN A 396 2.59 -16.97 18.80
N VAL A 397 1.73 -17.98 18.96
CA VAL A 397 0.85 -18.10 20.13
C VAL A 397 1.69 -18.58 21.32
N ASP A 398 1.64 -17.85 22.43
CA ASP A 398 2.26 -18.17 23.73
C ASP A 398 3.77 -18.46 23.73
N ASN A 399 4.52 -17.97 22.75
CA ASN A 399 5.97 -18.15 22.69
C ASN A 399 6.75 -16.90 23.14
N ALA A 400 6.58 -16.51 24.40
CA ALA A 400 7.33 -15.40 25.02
C ALA A 400 8.86 -15.68 25.09
N ALA A 401 9.26 -16.95 25.12
CA ALA A 401 10.66 -17.40 25.18
C ALA A 401 11.30 -17.62 23.79
N ARG A 402 10.55 -17.45 22.68
CA ARG A 402 11.02 -17.71 21.30
C ARG A 402 11.69 -19.07 21.14
N ASP A 403 11.00 -20.13 21.60
CA ASP A 403 11.51 -21.49 21.51
C ASP A 403 11.61 -21.90 20.03
N ARG A 404 12.82 -22.32 19.61
CA ARG A 404 13.15 -22.62 18.20
C ARG A 404 12.40 -23.81 17.63
N GLU A 405 11.98 -24.74 18.48
CA GLU A 405 11.21 -25.89 18.03
C GLU A 405 9.82 -25.50 17.49
N GLN A 406 9.36 -24.27 17.83
CA GLN A 406 8.05 -23.76 17.40
C GLN A 406 8.06 -23.01 16.05
N GLY A 407 9.21 -22.87 15.36
CA GLY A 407 9.34 -22.26 14.02
C GLY A 407 9.46 -20.72 14.06
N LEU A 408 9.28 -20.08 12.89
CA LEU A 408 9.59 -18.66 12.70
C LEU A 408 8.36 -17.75 12.73
N GLY A 409 7.16 -18.31 12.74
CA GLY A 409 5.93 -17.54 12.64
C GLY A 409 5.70 -16.91 11.26
N LEU A 410 6.36 -17.42 10.21
CA LEU A 410 6.25 -16.89 8.84
C LEU A 410 5.38 -17.75 7.93
N GLY A 411 5.15 -19.02 8.25
CA GLY A 411 4.46 -19.96 7.38
C GLY A 411 3.05 -19.54 6.98
N LEU A 412 2.22 -19.08 7.94
CA LEU A 412 0.85 -18.63 7.64
C LEU A 412 0.82 -17.29 6.90
N ALA A 413 1.77 -16.40 7.13
CA ALA A 413 1.89 -15.15 6.35
C ALA A 413 2.21 -15.46 4.87
N ILE A 414 3.11 -16.43 4.62
CA ILE A 414 3.40 -16.93 3.27
C ILE A 414 2.14 -17.55 2.65
N VAL A 415 1.42 -18.41 3.39
CA VAL A 415 0.17 -19.02 2.93
C VAL A 415 -0.82 -17.95 2.46
N GLN A 416 -1.02 -16.90 3.24
CA GLN A 416 -1.96 -15.83 2.89
C GLN A 416 -1.54 -15.09 1.61
N ARG A 417 -0.26 -14.73 1.49
CA ARG A 417 0.27 -14.00 0.32
C ARG A 417 0.26 -14.85 -0.94
N THR A 418 0.72 -16.09 -0.84
CA THR A 418 0.73 -17.04 -1.96
C THR A 418 -0.70 -17.36 -2.41
N ALA A 419 -1.64 -17.53 -1.48
CA ALA A 419 -3.04 -17.72 -1.81
C ALA A 419 -3.63 -16.52 -2.55
N ALA A 420 -3.28 -15.29 -2.15
CA ALA A 420 -3.71 -14.07 -2.85
C ALA A 420 -3.19 -14.02 -4.30
N LEU A 421 -1.94 -14.44 -4.57
CA LEU A 421 -1.40 -14.55 -5.92
C LEU A 421 -2.17 -15.56 -6.78
N LEU A 422 -2.58 -16.69 -6.20
CA LEU A 422 -3.39 -17.71 -6.88
C LEU A 422 -4.87 -17.33 -7.02
N GLY A 423 -5.29 -16.15 -6.56
CA GLY A 423 -6.70 -15.76 -6.48
C GLY A 423 -7.52 -16.64 -5.52
N ALA A 424 -6.84 -17.31 -4.58
CA ALA A 424 -7.45 -18.21 -3.62
C ALA A 424 -7.78 -17.49 -2.30
N THR A 425 -8.78 -18.02 -1.59
CA THR A 425 -9.15 -17.55 -0.24
C THR A 425 -8.78 -18.59 0.81
N VAL A 426 -8.10 -18.13 1.87
CA VAL A 426 -7.76 -18.96 3.05
C VAL A 426 -8.78 -18.69 4.15
N GLN A 427 -9.28 -19.76 4.77
CA GLN A 427 -10.16 -19.68 5.93
C GLN A 427 -9.59 -20.52 7.06
N VAL A 428 -9.77 -20.05 8.29
CA VAL A 428 -9.38 -20.76 9.51
C VAL A 428 -10.56 -20.86 10.47
N ARG A 429 -10.70 -22.02 11.10
CA ARG A 429 -11.57 -22.22 12.26
C ARG A 429 -10.80 -23.04 13.28
N SER A 430 -10.76 -22.59 14.50
CA SER A 430 -10.03 -23.29 15.55
C SER A 430 -10.72 -23.07 16.90
N ARG A 431 -10.51 -24.03 17.80
CA ARG A 431 -10.94 -23.95 19.19
C ARG A 431 -9.82 -24.49 20.07
N LEU A 432 -9.42 -23.71 21.04
CA LEU A 432 -8.37 -24.09 21.98
C LEU A 432 -8.68 -25.47 22.62
N GLY A 433 -7.71 -26.38 22.59
CA GLY A 433 -7.84 -27.75 23.08
C GLY A 433 -8.56 -28.74 22.14
N HIS A 434 -9.04 -28.30 20.97
CA HIS A 434 -9.84 -29.13 20.04
C HIS A 434 -9.26 -29.20 18.62
N GLY A 435 -8.11 -28.54 18.37
CA GLY A 435 -7.46 -28.52 17.08
C GLY A 435 -7.90 -27.39 16.16
N SER A 436 -7.42 -27.43 14.93
CA SER A 436 -7.65 -26.40 13.94
C SER A 436 -8.12 -26.97 12.61
N PHE A 437 -8.82 -26.12 11.86
CA PHE A 437 -9.28 -26.36 10.52
C PHE A 437 -8.82 -25.22 9.64
N PHE A 438 -8.00 -25.52 8.65
CA PHE A 438 -7.60 -24.59 7.60
C PHE A 438 -8.19 -25.03 6.28
N SER A 439 -8.70 -24.09 5.48
CA SER A 439 -9.15 -24.39 4.13
C SER A 439 -8.68 -23.37 3.12
N ILE A 440 -8.37 -23.84 1.92
CA ILE A 440 -8.02 -23.02 0.77
C ILE A 440 -9.07 -23.25 -0.30
N ARG A 441 -9.65 -22.18 -0.78
CA ARG A 441 -10.64 -22.20 -1.84
C ARG A 441 -10.04 -21.62 -3.11
N LEU A 442 -9.90 -22.46 -4.14
CA LEU A 442 -9.37 -22.11 -5.45
C LEU A 442 -10.49 -22.06 -6.48
N PRO A 443 -10.52 -21.09 -7.39
CA PRO A 443 -11.46 -21.09 -8.50
C PRO A 443 -11.13 -22.24 -9.46
N VAL A 444 -12.13 -23.02 -9.87
CA VAL A 444 -11.98 -24.03 -10.93
C VAL A 444 -12.14 -23.31 -12.27
N MET A 445 -11.04 -23.02 -12.94
CA MET A 445 -11.11 -22.81 -14.39
C MET A 445 -11.41 -24.16 -15.04
N GLN A 446 -12.31 -24.21 -16.01
CA GLN A 446 -12.72 -25.45 -16.67
C GLN A 446 -11.48 -26.23 -17.14
N SER A 447 -11.20 -27.34 -16.47
CA SER A 447 -10.12 -28.22 -16.87
C SER A 447 -10.54 -28.96 -18.15
N ILE A 448 -9.94 -28.62 -19.25
CA ILE A 448 -9.93 -29.49 -20.42
C ILE A 448 -9.09 -30.70 -19.99
N ARG A 449 -9.74 -31.84 -19.79
CA ARG A 449 -9.00 -33.14 -19.68
C ARG A 449 -8.18 -33.25 -20.98
N PRO A 450 -6.85 -33.35 -20.91
CA PRO A 450 -6.09 -33.69 -22.11
C PRO A 450 -6.54 -35.08 -22.55
N SER A 451 -7.25 -35.14 -23.66
CA SER A 451 -7.48 -36.42 -24.35
C SER A 451 -6.18 -36.78 -25.03
N GLY A 452 -5.46 -37.73 -24.52
CA GLY A 452 -4.32 -38.28 -25.24
C GLY A 452 -3.17 -38.75 -24.35
N THR A 453 -3.16 -40.06 -24.08
CA THR A 453 -2.03 -40.99 -24.08
C THR A 453 -0.64 -40.40 -23.83
N GLY A 454 -0.05 -40.78 -22.72
CA GLY A 454 1.37 -40.63 -22.47
C GLY A 454 1.72 -40.81 -20.98
N ALA A 455 1.22 -41.85 -20.34
CA ALA A 455 1.82 -42.33 -19.10
C ALA A 455 3.20 -42.90 -19.45
N GLN A 456 4.22 -42.06 -19.45
CA GLN A 456 5.57 -42.58 -19.26
C GLN A 456 5.64 -43.09 -17.81
N ALA A 457 5.51 -44.37 -17.68
CA ALA A 457 5.83 -45.12 -16.46
C ALA A 457 7.26 -44.69 -16.05
N GLN A 458 7.38 -44.00 -14.93
CA GLN A 458 8.66 -43.90 -14.25
C GLN A 458 9.07 -45.32 -13.88
N GLN A 459 10.00 -45.84 -14.65
CA GLN A 459 10.70 -47.06 -14.29
C GLN A 459 11.41 -46.80 -12.96
N THR A 460 11.05 -47.55 -11.97
CA THR A 460 11.79 -47.70 -10.71
C THR A 460 13.21 -48.15 -11.06
N PRO A 461 14.26 -47.35 -10.80
CA PRO A 461 15.62 -47.81 -11.10
C PRO A 461 16.00 -48.92 -10.15
N ALA A 462 16.55 -49.98 -10.72
CA ALA A 462 17.23 -51.04 -9.97
C ALA A 462 18.34 -50.41 -9.12
N VAL A 463 18.48 -50.93 -7.91
CA VAL A 463 19.59 -50.61 -7.00
C VAL A 463 20.89 -50.88 -7.74
N SER A 464 21.64 -49.83 -8.10
CA SER A 464 22.95 -49.99 -8.73
C SER A 464 24.03 -50.03 -7.66
N ASP A 465 24.88 -51.02 -7.79
CA ASP A 465 26.11 -51.27 -7.05
C ASP A 465 26.99 -50.02 -7.05
N GLY A 466 27.52 -49.61 -5.89
CA GLY A 466 28.29 -48.38 -5.68
C GLY A 466 29.62 -48.29 -6.46
N ARG A 467 29.50 -48.18 -7.79
CA ARG A 467 30.64 -48.15 -8.72
C ARG A 467 31.32 -46.79 -8.68
N LYS A 468 32.65 -46.76 -8.59
CA LYS A 468 33.46 -45.54 -8.68
C LYS A 468 33.26 -44.90 -10.05
N LYS A 469 32.89 -43.61 -10.10
CA LYS A 469 32.72 -42.85 -11.33
C LYS A 469 33.76 -41.75 -11.44
N THR A 470 34.08 -41.36 -12.68
CA THR A 470 34.86 -40.16 -12.96
C THR A 470 33.91 -39.00 -13.26
N ILE A 471 33.94 -37.99 -12.40
CA ILE A 471 32.99 -36.89 -12.40
C ILE A 471 33.73 -35.59 -12.71
N LEU A 472 33.27 -34.85 -13.72
CA LEU A 472 33.70 -33.47 -13.99
C LEU A 472 32.83 -32.52 -13.18
N VAL A 473 33.42 -31.70 -12.30
CA VAL A 473 32.75 -30.66 -11.54
C VAL A 473 33.16 -29.29 -12.09
N VAL A 474 32.15 -28.49 -12.44
CA VAL A 474 32.37 -27.15 -13.00
C VAL A 474 31.63 -26.11 -12.16
N ASP A 475 32.36 -25.21 -11.51
CA ASP A 475 31.83 -24.10 -10.72
C ASP A 475 32.87 -22.97 -10.75
N ASP A 476 32.47 -21.72 -10.86
CA ASP A 476 33.39 -20.58 -10.90
C ASP A 476 33.95 -20.21 -9.51
N ASP A 477 33.31 -20.72 -8.43
CA ASP A 477 33.78 -20.58 -7.06
C ASP A 477 34.76 -21.71 -6.69
N ARG A 478 36.02 -21.32 -6.39
CA ARG A 478 37.11 -22.24 -6.04
C ARG A 478 36.86 -22.99 -4.73
N ASP A 479 36.20 -22.34 -3.76
CA ASP A 479 35.91 -22.97 -2.46
C ASP A 479 34.82 -24.04 -2.60
N VAL A 480 33.84 -23.78 -3.45
CA VAL A 480 32.81 -24.77 -3.83
C VAL A 480 33.46 -25.95 -4.54
N LEU A 481 34.35 -25.71 -5.51
CA LEU A 481 35.09 -26.79 -6.21
C LEU A 481 35.89 -27.67 -5.26
N ALA A 482 36.69 -27.05 -4.36
CA ALA A 482 37.50 -27.76 -3.37
C ALA A 482 36.62 -28.62 -2.43
N SER A 483 35.50 -28.08 -1.99
CA SER A 483 34.51 -28.75 -1.14
C SER A 483 33.90 -29.96 -1.87
N MET A 484 33.49 -29.77 -3.12
CA MET A 484 32.92 -30.83 -3.96
C MET A 484 33.93 -31.93 -4.26
N GLN A 485 35.18 -31.58 -4.54
CA GLN A 485 36.26 -32.55 -4.72
C GLN A 485 36.45 -33.41 -3.46
N THR A 486 36.48 -32.80 -2.30
CA THR A 486 36.64 -33.50 -1.02
C THR A 486 35.43 -34.42 -0.74
N LEU A 487 34.22 -33.90 -0.94
CA LEU A 487 32.99 -34.66 -0.68
C LEU A 487 32.85 -35.89 -1.61
N LEU A 488 32.95 -35.68 -2.92
CA LEU A 488 32.83 -36.74 -3.91
C LEU A 488 34.00 -37.74 -3.84
N GLY A 489 35.20 -37.25 -3.51
CA GLY A 489 36.36 -38.09 -3.23
C GLY A 489 36.16 -38.97 -2.00
N ALA A 490 35.57 -38.46 -0.92
CA ALA A 490 35.19 -39.24 0.26
C ALA A 490 34.17 -40.33 -0.05
N TRP A 491 33.32 -40.16 -1.06
CA TRP A 491 32.39 -41.20 -1.57
C TRP A 491 33.05 -42.18 -2.53
N GLY A 492 34.34 -41.98 -2.84
CA GLY A 492 35.15 -42.91 -3.64
C GLY A 492 35.15 -42.61 -5.13
N HIS A 493 34.63 -41.46 -5.57
CA HIS A 493 34.64 -41.06 -6.98
C HIS A 493 35.97 -40.34 -7.35
N THR A 494 36.33 -40.42 -8.63
CA THR A 494 37.44 -39.62 -9.17
C THR A 494 36.89 -38.28 -9.67
N VAL A 495 37.43 -37.16 -9.16
CA VAL A 495 36.90 -35.82 -9.47
C VAL A 495 37.89 -35.02 -10.28
N VAL A 496 37.42 -34.53 -11.42
CA VAL A 496 38.13 -33.54 -12.26
C VAL A 496 37.45 -32.20 -12.07
N ALA A 497 38.15 -31.19 -11.60
CA ALA A 497 37.60 -29.86 -11.34
C ALA A 497 37.98 -28.87 -12.44
N ALA A 498 37.01 -28.03 -12.82
CA ALA A 498 37.18 -26.95 -13.77
C ALA A 498 36.46 -25.66 -13.27
N HIS A 499 37.08 -24.50 -13.34
CA HIS A 499 36.45 -23.24 -12.93
C HIS A 499 35.96 -22.39 -14.13
N SER A 500 36.07 -22.90 -15.33
CA SER A 500 35.60 -22.23 -16.56
C SER A 500 35.31 -23.25 -17.67
N LEU A 501 34.60 -22.77 -18.70
CA LEU A 501 34.31 -23.56 -19.89
C LEU A 501 35.60 -24.06 -20.57
N GLU A 502 36.64 -23.21 -20.68
CA GLU A 502 37.88 -23.59 -21.31
C GLU A 502 38.58 -24.72 -20.56
N GLN A 503 38.58 -24.69 -19.23
CA GLN A 503 39.14 -25.77 -18.43
C GLN A 503 38.28 -27.05 -18.51
N ALA A 504 36.96 -26.92 -18.53
CA ALA A 504 36.07 -28.08 -18.73
C ALA A 504 36.33 -28.77 -20.06
N MET A 505 36.54 -28.00 -21.14
CA MET A 505 36.91 -28.55 -22.45
C MET A 505 38.30 -29.20 -22.45
N SER A 506 39.30 -28.57 -21.79
CA SER A 506 40.64 -29.19 -21.62
C SER A 506 40.58 -30.52 -20.86
N ALA A 507 39.77 -30.56 -19.78
CA ALA A 507 39.50 -31.76 -18.99
C ALA A 507 38.80 -32.84 -19.84
N ALA A 508 37.84 -32.47 -20.66
CA ALA A 508 37.17 -33.35 -21.60
C ALA A 508 38.13 -33.96 -22.63
N GLY A 509 39.08 -33.15 -23.17
CA GLY A 509 40.10 -33.64 -24.06
C GLY A 509 41.08 -34.63 -23.42
N SER A 510 41.40 -34.42 -22.14
CA SER A 510 42.36 -35.26 -21.40
C SER A 510 41.77 -36.52 -20.80
N HIS A 511 40.50 -36.49 -20.37
CA HIS A 511 39.82 -37.55 -19.61
C HIS A 511 38.54 -38.02 -20.27
N GLY A 512 38.24 -37.63 -21.50
CA GLY A 512 36.92 -37.87 -22.15
C GLY A 512 36.56 -39.36 -22.28
N SER A 513 37.55 -40.26 -22.42
CA SER A 513 37.28 -41.72 -22.49
C SER A 513 36.76 -42.33 -21.17
N VAL A 514 37.07 -41.70 -20.02
CA VAL A 514 36.74 -42.20 -18.69
C VAL A 514 35.71 -41.32 -17.96
N LEU A 515 35.32 -40.19 -18.56
CA LEU A 515 34.36 -39.26 -17.95
C LEU A 515 32.94 -39.81 -18.03
N GLU A 516 32.27 -39.98 -16.87
CA GLU A 516 30.95 -40.62 -16.75
C GLU A 516 29.81 -39.67 -16.35
N LEU A 517 30.14 -38.53 -15.70
CA LEU A 517 29.14 -37.60 -15.22
C LEU A 517 29.69 -36.16 -15.22
N VAL A 518 28.85 -35.21 -15.55
CA VAL A 518 29.15 -33.76 -15.39
C VAL A 518 28.25 -33.20 -14.30
N VAL A 519 28.84 -32.46 -13.35
CA VAL A 519 28.13 -31.68 -12.34
C VAL A 519 28.54 -30.22 -12.53
N THR A 520 27.63 -29.38 -12.86
CA THR A 520 27.96 -27.98 -13.20
C THR A 520 27.04 -26.98 -12.52
N ASP A 521 27.59 -25.83 -12.10
CA ASP A 521 26.73 -24.69 -11.77
C ASP A 521 25.98 -24.20 -13.00
N TYR A 522 24.74 -23.74 -12.82
CA TYR A 522 23.93 -23.21 -13.91
C TYR A 522 24.51 -21.88 -14.44
N ARG A 523 24.93 -20.98 -13.55
CA ARG A 523 25.54 -19.69 -13.93
C ARG A 523 27.03 -19.70 -13.68
N LEU A 524 27.78 -19.59 -14.73
CA LEU A 524 29.23 -19.43 -14.67
C LEU A 524 29.64 -18.02 -15.09
N ALA A 525 30.87 -17.63 -14.80
CA ALA A 525 31.42 -16.33 -15.19
C ALA A 525 31.27 -16.07 -16.71
N ARG A 526 31.18 -14.81 -17.12
CA ARG A 526 31.10 -14.35 -18.53
C ARG A 526 29.84 -14.79 -19.30
N HIS A 527 28.69 -14.88 -18.65
CA HIS A 527 27.41 -15.26 -19.25
C HIS A 527 27.35 -16.68 -19.84
N VAL A 528 28.24 -17.58 -19.46
CA VAL A 528 28.22 -19.00 -19.81
C VAL A 528 27.25 -19.71 -18.88
N THR A 529 26.43 -20.59 -19.43
CA THR A 529 25.51 -21.43 -18.65
C THR A 529 26.07 -22.85 -18.49
N GLY A 530 25.64 -23.55 -17.43
CA GLY A 530 25.99 -24.97 -17.25
C GLY A 530 25.52 -25.83 -18.42
N VAL A 531 24.43 -25.45 -19.10
CA VAL A 531 23.96 -26.12 -20.31
C VAL A 531 24.96 -26.00 -21.45
N ASP A 532 25.57 -24.83 -21.62
CA ASP A 532 26.60 -24.59 -22.63
C ASP A 532 27.83 -25.45 -22.35
N VAL A 533 28.22 -25.58 -21.08
CA VAL A 533 29.33 -26.48 -20.67
C VAL A 533 29.02 -27.93 -21.01
N ILE A 534 27.82 -28.41 -20.66
CA ILE A 534 27.44 -29.80 -20.92
C ILE A 534 27.45 -30.10 -22.42
N ARG A 535 26.95 -29.16 -23.26
CA ARG A 535 26.97 -29.30 -24.71
C ARG A 535 28.41 -29.35 -25.24
N ALA A 536 29.22 -28.34 -24.87
CA ALA A 536 30.61 -28.27 -25.34
C ALA A 536 31.44 -29.51 -24.95
N VAL A 537 31.27 -30.01 -23.71
CA VAL A 537 31.93 -31.25 -23.24
C VAL A 537 31.43 -32.47 -24.01
N SER A 538 30.12 -32.60 -24.23
CA SER A 538 29.52 -33.71 -24.99
C SER A 538 29.99 -33.68 -26.45
N ASP A 539 30.03 -32.53 -27.10
CA ASP A 539 30.52 -32.36 -28.45
C ASP A 539 32.00 -32.68 -28.58
N SER A 540 32.82 -32.26 -27.60
CA SER A 540 34.27 -32.57 -27.57
C SER A 540 34.56 -34.05 -27.43
N ILE A 541 33.71 -34.79 -26.70
CA ILE A 541 33.91 -36.24 -26.45
C ILE A 541 33.19 -37.08 -27.52
N GLY A 542 32.27 -36.52 -28.29
CA GLY A 542 31.50 -37.19 -29.33
C GLY A 542 30.38 -38.12 -28.79
N ARG A 543 29.97 -37.95 -27.54
CA ARG A 543 28.86 -38.69 -26.93
C ARG A 543 28.10 -37.83 -25.92
N ALA A 544 26.80 -38.08 -25.75
CA ALA A 544 26.03 -37.48 -24.68
C ALA A 544 26.49 -37.98 -23.32
N ILE A 545 26.76 -37.10 -22.37
CA ILE A 545 27.16 -37.42 -21.02
C ILE A 545 26.03 -37.09 -20.06
N PRO A 546 25.67 -37.99 -19.12
CA PRO A 546 24.77 -37.66 -18.04
C PRO A 546 25.24 -36.42 -17.28
N ALA A 547 24.32 -35.53 -16.91
CA ALA A 547 24.68 -34.32 -16.21
C ALA A 547 23.70 -33.95 -15.11
N ILE A 548 24.22 -33.28 -14.08
CA ILE A 548 23.46 -32.65 -12.99
C ILE A 548 23.80 -31.17 -13.00
N ILE A 549 22.80 -30.32 -13.08
CA ILE A 549 22.93 -28.89 -13.00
C ILE A 549 22.61 -28.46 -11.57
N ILE A 550 23.50 -27.70 -10.94
CA ILE A 550 23.28 -27.09 -9.63
C ILE A 550 22.97 -25.61 -9.86
N THR A 551 21.90 -25.10 -9.25
CA THR A 551 21.54 -23.68 -9.43
C THR A 551 21.26 -23.01 -8.10
N GLY A 552 21.81 -21.83 -7.90
CA GLY A 552 21.42 -20.87 -6.86
C GLY A 552 20.40 -19.85 -7.36
N ASP A 553 20.07 -19.92 -8.67
CA ASP A 553 19.09 -19.02 -9.26
C ASP A 553 17.68 -19.48 -8.88
N THR A 554 17.00 -18.61 -8.20
CA THR A 554 15.62 -18.81 -7.77
C THR A 554 14.65 -18.01 -8.67
N SER A 555 15.14 -17.42 -9.79
CA SER A 555 14.28 -16.78 -10.79
C SER A 555 13.54 -17.83 -11.62
N THR A 556 12.28 -17.53 -11.97
CA THR A 556 11.44 -18.41 -12.80
C THR A 556 12.08 -18.72 -14.15
N GLU A 557 12.76 -17.74 -14.75
CA GLU A 557 13.49 -17.91 -16.00
C GLU A 557 14.68 -18.89 -15.87
N GLY A 558 15.47 -18.74 -14.81
CA GLY A 558 16.63 -19.61 -14.57
C GLY A 558 16.22 -21.07 -14.27
N ILE A 559 15.17 -21.24 -13.46
CA ILE A 559 14.63 -22.58 -13.12
C ILE A 559 14.01 -23.22 -14.37
N ASN A 560 13.22 -22.49 -15.15
CA ASN A 560 12.60 -23.01 -16.36
C ASN A 560 13.62 -23.33 -17.44
N ALA A 561 14.64 -22.50 -17.63
CA ALA A 561 15.70 -22.74 -18.59
C ALA A 561 16.55 -23.96 -18.20
N ALA A 562 16.88 -24.12 -16.92
CA ALA A 562 17.57 -25.32 -16.43
C ALA A 562 16.69 -26.59 -16.54
N SER A 563 15.41 -26.50 -16.15
CA SER A 563 14.47 -27.64 -16.21
C SER A 563 14.09 -28.06 -17.64
N SER A 564 13.98 -27.10 -18.57
CA SER A 564 13.70 -27.38 -19.98
C SER A 564 14.89 -27.97 -20.74
N SER A 565 16.09 -27.94 -20.15
CA SER A 565 17.30 -28.51 -20.73
C SER A 565 17.29 -30.03 -20.83
N GLY A 566 16.38 -30.68 -20.11
CA GLY A 566 16.28 -32.16 -20.03
C GLY A 566 17.27 -32.82 -19.06
N TYR A 567 18.13 -32.02 -18.39
CA TYR A 567 19.05 -32.50 -17.36
C TYR A 567 18.43 -32.47 -15.97
N ARG A 568 19.01 -33.21 -15.03
CA ARG A 568 18.60 -33.18 -13.63
C ARG A 568 19.09 -31.86 -12.98
N VAL A 569 18.20 -31.19 -12.29
CA VAL A 569 18.51 -29.90 -11.64
C VAL A 569 18.42 -30.05 -10.12
N MET A 570 19.41 -29.52 -9.42
CA MET A 570 19.44 -29.36 -7.96
C MET A 570 19.54 -27.89 -7.57
N HIS A 571 18.91 -27.52 -6.48
CA HIS A 571 18.96 -26.14 -5.98
C HIS A 571 19.97 -25.99 -4.85
N LYS A 572 20.79 -24.92 -4.89
CA LYS A 572 21.65 -24.50 -3.77
C LYS A 572 20.78 -23.84 -2.69
N PRO A 573 20.90 -24.20 -1.41
CA PRO A 573 21.73 -25.28 -0.86
C PRO A 573 21.06 -26.63 -1.05
N PHE A 574 21.83 -27.65 -1.39
CA PHE A 574 21.37 -29.02 -1.60
C PHE A 574 21.79 -29.96 -0.46
N ASP A 575 21.01 -31.03 -0.27
CA ASP A 575 21.37 -32.10 0.68
C ASP A 575 22.42 -33.04 0.05
N PRO A 576 23.60 -33.24 0.68
CA PRO A 576 24.61 -34.17 0.19
C PRO A 576 24.08 -35.62 -0.05
N HIS A 577 23.11 -36.06 0.76
CA HIS A 577 22.51 -37.40 0.58
C HIS A 577 21.68 -37.48 -0.71
N GLU A 578 20.94 -36.40 -1.04
CA GLU A 578 20.19 -36.31 -2.29
C GLU A 578 21.14 -36.31 -3.50
N MET A 579 22.22 -35.57 -3.42
CA MET A 579 23.24 -35.54 -4.46
C MET A 579 23.84 -36.93 -4.68
N ARG A 580 24.22 -37.62 -3.61
CA ARG A 580 24.74 -39.00 -3.66
C ARG A 580 23.75 -39.94 -4.34
N ALA A 581 22.50 -39.92 -3.96
CA ALA A 581 21.46 -40.72 -4.57
C ALA A 581 21.30 -40.44 -6.08
N LEU A 582 21.36 -39.17 -6.49
CA LEU A 582 21.29 -38.79 -7.91
C LEU A 582 22.51 -39.26 -8.71
N ILE A 583 23.70 -39.19 -8.13
CA ILE A 583 24.93 -39.70 -8.78
C ILE A 583 24.88 -41.21 -8.95
N GLU A 584 24.38 -41.97 -7.94
CA GLU A 584 24.25 -43.43 -7.98
C GLU A 584 23.18 -43.89 -8.98
N MET A 585 22.11 -43.11 -9.17
CA MET A 585 21.01 -43.38 -10.12
C MET A 585 21.37 -43.13 -11.59
N GLN A 586 22.43 -42.39 -11.92
CA GLN A 586 22.81 -42.11 -13.31
C GLN A 586 23.40 -43.37 -13.94
N PRO A 587 22.98 -43.78 -15.15
CA PRO A 587 23.59 -44.88 -15.87
C PRO A 587 25.06 -44.53 -16.20
N ALA A 588 25.89 -45.54 -16.24
CA ALA A 588 27.31 -45.44 -16.61
C ALA A 588 27.47 -45.15 -18.11
#